data_b365c87dd3124cd2b5aa1521de6ef797
#
_entry.id   b365c87dd3124cd2b5aa1521de6ef797
#
_cell.length_a   1.000
_cell.length_b   1.000
_cell.length_c   1.000
_cell.angle_alpha   90.00
_cell.angle_beta   90.00
_cell.angle_gamma   90.00
#
_symmetry.space_group_name_H-M   'P 1'
#
loop_
_entity.id
_entity.type
_entity.pdbx_description
1 polymer ?
#
loop_
_entity_poly.entity_id
_entity_poly.type
_entity_poly.pdbx_seq_one_letter_code
_entity_poly.pdbx_strand_id
1 'polypeptide(L)'
;NMTYEANPGGAPCNVLAMLNKAGRKTAFIGKVGQDLFGNKLKATLDEVGIDTSNLIIDEDARTTLAFVETFPDGDRDFSFYRNPGADMMLRKEDLHEDLIRDAKIFHYGTLSMTHDGVREATKKAIDIAKESGAILSFDPNLRPPLWKTLDDAKEQVAYGLSKCDVLKISDNEIQWFTGEEDFDAGIAKLREQYNI
;
A
#
# COMPACT_ATOMS: atom_id res chain seq x y z
N ASN A 1 -6.64 -23.75 -23.80
CA ASN A 1 -6.86 -22.32 -23.61
C ASN A 1 -6.50 -21.97 -22.15
N MET A 2 -5.69 -20.94 -21.95
CA MET A 2 -5.40 -20.39 -20.64
C MET A 2 -6.43 -19.29 -20.35
N THR A 3 -7.08 -19.33 -19.23
CA THR A 3 -8.09 -18.35 -18.80
C THR A 3 -7.64 -17.71 -17.49
N TYR A 4 -7.93 -16.44 -17.34
CA TYR A 4 -7.64 -15.67 -16.15
C TYR A 4 -8.92 -15.09 -15.57
N GLU A 5 -9.04 -15.06 -14.26
CA GLU A 5 -10.09 -14.36 -13.56
C GLU A 5 -9.58 -13.00 -13.10
N ALA A 6 -10.33 -11.92 -13.37
CA ALA A 6 -9.97 -10.58 -12.97
C ALA A 6 -10.57 -10.25 -11.60
N ASN A 7 -9.71 -10.19 -10.59
CA ASN A 7 -10.10 -9.85 -9.23
C ASN A 7 -9.52 -8.47 -8.85
N PRO A 8 -10.36 -7.51 -8.43
CA PRO A 8 -9.87 -6.27 -7.84
C PRO A 8 -9.05 -6.56 -6.59
N GLY A 9 -7.86 -5.97 -6.49
CA GLY A 9 -6.93 -6.23 -5.39
C GLY A 9 -6.24 -4.96 -4.91
N GLY A 10 -5.27 -5.15 -4.06
CA GLY A 10 -4.49 -4.08 -3.43
C GLY A 10 -4.65 -4.10 -1.92
N ALA A 11 -3.55 -4.26 -1.18
CA ALA A 11 -3.60 -4.41 0.27
C ALA A 11 -4.34 -3.25 0.97
N PRO A 12 -4.06 -1.96 0.68
CA PRO A 12 -4.81 -0.86 1.28
C PRO A 12 -6.30 -0.89 0.94
N CYS A 13 -6.66 -1.23 -0.31
CA CYS A 13 -8.07 -1.30 -0.72
C CYS A 13 -8.83 -2.41 0.03
N ASN A 14 -8.19 -3.54 0.32
CA ASN A 14 -8.80 -4.62 1.10
C ASN A 14 -9.11 -4.17 2.53
N VAL A 15 -8.21 -3.41 3.16
CA VAL A 15 -8.43 -2.81 4.49
C VAL A 15 -9.62 -1.85 4.45
N LEU A 16 -9.65 -0.95 3.46
CA LEU A 16 -10.74 0.03 3.31
C LEU A 16 -12.08 -0.64 3.06
N ALA A 17 -12.13 -1.67 2.21
CA ALA A 17 -13.35 -2.42 1.93
C ALA A 17 -13.91 -3.11 3.19
N MET A 18 -13.03 -3.66 4.03
CA MET A 18 -13.43 -4.28 5.28
C MET A 18 -13.95 -3.26 6.29
N LEU A 19 -13.28 -2.11 6.40
CA LEU A 19 -13.73 -1.02 7.27
C LEU A 19 -15.06 -0.43 6.80
N ASN A 20 -15.27 -0.29 5.48
CA ASN A 20 -16.53 0.17 4.93
C ASN A 20 -17.68 -0.79 5.27
N LYS A 21 -17.47 -2.12 5.12
CA LYS A 21 -18.43 -3.15 5.56
C LYS A 21 -18.74 -3.07 7.05
N ALA A 22 -17.79 -2.60 7.87
CA ALA A 22 -17.99 -2.34 9.30
C ALA A 22 -18.65 -0.97 9.59
N GLY A 23 -19.19 -0.30 8.56
CA GLY A 23 -19.91 0.97 8.68
C GLY A 23 -19.03 2.20 8.87
N ARG A 24 -17.73 2.11 8.51
CA ARG A 24 -16.80 3.25 8.59
C ARG A 24 -16.71 3.96 7.25
N LYS A 25 -16.58 5.29 7.29
CA LYS A 25 -16.24 6.09 6.09
C LYS A 25 -14.80 5.83 5.73
N THR A 26 -14.55 5.56 4.45
CA THR A 26 -13.23 5.24 3.91
C THR A 26 -12.98 6.01 2.63
N ALA A 27 -11.73 6.40 2.40
CA ALA A 27 -11.28 7.07 1.18
C ALA A 27 -9.98 6.45 0.69
N PHE A 28 -9.78 6.42 -0.62
CA PHE A 28 -8.58 5.86 -1.24
C PHE A 28 -7.81 6.92 -2.02
N ILE A 29 -6.49 6.98 -1.78
CA ILE A 29 -5.56 7.80 -2.54
C ILE A 29 -4.74 6.87 -3.43
N GLY A 30 -4.75 7.13 -4.73
CA GLY A 30 -3.99 6.31 -5.66
C GLY A 30 -4.12 6.78 -7.11
N LYS A 31 -3.52 6.04 -8.01
CA LYS A 31 -3.56 6.33 -9.44
C LYS A 31 -3.71 5.03 -10.25
N VAL A 32 -4.61 5.02 -11.22
CA VAL A 32 -4.85 3.93 -12.15
C VAL A 32 -4.83 4.46 -13.59
N GLY A 33 -4.60 3.60 -14.56
CA GLY A 33 -4.61 4.00 -15.96
C GLY A 33 -6.02 4.24 -16.51
N GLN A 34 -6.11 5.06 -17.57
CA GLN A 34 -7.29 5.21 -18.40
C GLN A 34 -7.46 3.98 -19.29
N ASP A 35 -7.78 2.84 -18.69
CA ASP A 35 -7.95 1.56 -19.37
C ASP A 35 -9.07 0.73 -18.74
N LEU A 36 -9.34 -0.45 -19.33
CA LEU A 36 -10.40 -1.36 -18.86
C LEU A 36 -10.23 -1.70 -17.37
N PHE A 37 -9.00 -1.92 -16.93
CA PHE A 37 -8.70 -2.35 -15.54
C PHE A 37 -8.85 -1.19 -14.57
N GLY A 38 -8.36 0.01 -14.90
CA GLY A 38 -8.52 1.21 -14.08
C GLY A 38 -9.98 1.58 -13.88
N ASN A 39 -10.77 1.55 -14.97
CA ASN A 39 -12.21 1.79 -14.92
C ASN A 39 -12.92 0.74 -14.04
N LYS A 40 -12.55 -0.54 -14.16
CA LYS A 40 -13.12 -1.61 -13.32
C LYS A 40 -12.77 -1.43 -11.85
N LEU A 41 -11.52 -1.09 -11.53
CA LEU A 41 -11.08 -0.85 -10.14
C LEU A 41 -11.84 0.33 -9.53
N LYS A 42 -11.94 1.46 -10.25
CA LYS A 42 -12.70 2.62 -9.77
C LYS A 42 -14.16 2.25 -9.51
N ALA A 43 -14.82 1.61 -10.47
CA ALA A 43 -16.20 1.19 -10.31
C ALA A 43 -16.38 0.26 -9.10
N THR A 44 -15.47 -0.67 -8.88
CA THR A 44 -15.53 -1.57 -7.71
C THR A 44 -15.38 -0.82 -6.39
N LEU A 45 -14.46 0.17 -6.30
CA LEU A 45 -14.32 0.98 -5.10
C LEU A 45 -15.59 1.82 -4.84
N ASP A 46 -16.17 2.42 -5.89
CA ASP A 46 -17.42 3.17 -5.81
C ASP A 46 -18.61 2.27 -5.36
N GLU A 47 -18.73 1.05 -5.91
CA GLU A 47 -19.74 0.05 -5.52
C GLU A 47 -19.62 -0.37 -4.05
N VAL A 48 -18.40 -0.48 -3.53
CA VAL A 48 -18.14 -0.77 -2.11
C VAL A 48 -18.45 0.41 -1.22
N GLY A 49 -18.50 1.62 -1.76
CA GLY A 49 -18.77 2.87 -1.02
C GLY A 49 -17.49 3.53 -0.48
N ILE A 50 -16.33 3.26 -1.06
CA ILE A 50 -15.08 3.93 -0.76
C ILE A 50 -15.03 5.24 -1.53
N ASP A 51 -14.72 6.35 -0.87
CA ASP A 51 -14.53 7.64 -1.53
C ASP A 51 -13.31 7.58 -2.46
N THR A 52 -13.56 7.78 -3.76
CA THR A 52 -12.56 7.78 -4.82
C THR A 52 -12.20 9.18 -5.32
N SER A 53 -12.53 10.23 -4.58
CA SER A 53 -12.26 11.62 -4.97
C SER A 53 -10.77 11.91 -5.18
N ASN A 54 -9.87 11.12 -4.57
CA ASN A 54 -8.42 11.19 -4.80
C ASN A 54 -7.88 9.93 -5.51
N LEU A 55 -8.70 9.23 -6.29
CA LEU A 55 -8.26 8.22 -7.24
C LEU A 55 -8.08 8.88 -8.61
N ILE A 56 -6.83 9.08 -9.01
CA ILE A 56 -6.47 9.75 -10.25
C ILE A 56 -6.51 8.74 -11.42
N ILE A 57 -7.06 9.17 -12.55
CA ILE A 57 -6.98 8.42 -13.81
C ILE A 57 -5.85 8.99 -14.64
N ASP A 58 -4.85 8.17 -14.93
CA ASP A 58 -3.68 8.54 -15.73
C ASP A 58 -3.93 8.20 -17.21
N GLU A 59 -3.72 9.16 -18.11
CA GLU A 59 -3.95 8.99 -19.56
C GLU A 59 -2.80 8.25 -20.23
N ASP A 60 -1.59 8.34 -19.71
CA ASP A 60 -0.37 7.84 -20.32
C ASP A 60 0.06 6.47 -19.76
N ALA A 61 0.02 6.31 -18.44
CA ALA A 61 0.43 5.08 -17.78
C ALA A 61 -0.72 4.07 -17.68
N ARG A 62 -0.39 2.77 -17.75
CA ARG A 62 -1.36 1.69 -17.66
C ARG A 62 -1.56 1.25 -16.21
N THR A 63 -2.75 0.72 -15.93
CA THR A 63 -3.04 0.10 -14.64
C THR A 63 -2.09 -1.06 -14.37
N THR A 64 -1.49 -1.09 -13.18
CA THR A 64 -0.66 -2.22 -12.75
C THR A 64 -1.49 -3.51 -12.67
N LEU A 65 -0.96 -4.59 -13.21
CA LEU A 65 -1.53 -5.92 -13.10
C LEU A 65 -0.59 -6.84 -12.31
N ALA A 66 -1.19 -7.68 -11.49
CA ALA A 66 -0.50 -8.77 -10.82
C ALA A 66 -1.17 -10.08 -11.21
N PHE A 67 -0.43 -10.96 -11.86
CA PHE A 67 -0.87 -12.33 -12.12
C PHE A 67 -0.47 -13.19 -10.93
N VAL A 68 -1.42 -13.95 -10.41
CA VAL A 68 -1.20 -14.81 -9.25
C VAL A 68 -1.36 -16.24 -9.70
N GLU A 69 -0.32 -17.03 -9.54
CA GLU A 69 -0.36 -18.48 -9.66
C GLU A 69 -0.52 -19.07 -8.26
N THR A 70 -1.52 -19.95 -8.11
CA THR A 70 -1.77 -20.63 -6.85
C THR A 70 -1.37 -22.09 -7.01
N PHE A 71 -0.50 -22.57 -6.14
CA PHE A 71 -0.02 -23.94 -6.14
C PHE A 71 -0.91 -24.88 -5.28
N PRO A 72 -0.85 -26.21 -5.51
CA PRO A 72 -1.67 -27.18 -4.77
C PRO A 72 -1.45 -27.19 -3.25
N ASP A 73 -0.28 -26.77 -2.78
CA ASP A 73 0.07 -26.62 -1.36
C ASP A 73 -0.47 -25.32 -0.73
N GLY A 74 -1.11 -24.46 -1.55
CA GLY A 74 -1.68 -23.19 -1.13
C GLY A 74 -0.69 -22.01 -1.21
N ASP A 75 0.53 -22.25 -1.64
CA ASP A 75 1.50 -21.19 -1.92
C ASP A 75 1.12 -20.41 -3.18
N ARG A 76 1.68 -19.21 -3.33
CA ARG A 76 1.35 -18.29 -4.42
C ARG A 76 2.61 -17.64 -4.98
N ASP A 77 2.68 -17.59 -6.30
CA ASP A 77 3.67 -16.78 -7.00
C ASP A 77 3.01 -15.59 -7.69
N PHE A 78 3.75 -14.48 -7.80
CA PHE A 78 3.27 -13.22 -8.32
C PHE A 78 4.13 -12.73 -9.47
N SER A 79 3.50 -12.51 -10.62
CA SER A 79 4.12 -11.82 -11.76
C SER A 79 3.50 -10.43 -11.93
N PHE A 80 4.32 -9.38 -11.79
CA PHE A 80 3.86 -8.00 -11.87
C PHE A 80 4.12 -7.37 -13.23
N TYR A 81 3.08 -6.76 -13.79
CA TYR A 81 3.17 -5.89 -14.97
C TYR A 81 3.05 -4.43 -14.50
N ARG A 82 4.19 -3.86 -14.11
CA ARG A 82 4.31 -2.56 -13.43
C ARG A 82 5.59 -1.83 -13.88
N ASN A 83 5.73 -1.58 -15.21
CA ASN A 83 6.97 -0.95 -15.70
C ASN A 83 6.71 0.09 -16.82
N PRO A 84 6.40 1.36 -16.47
CA PRO A 84 5.83 1.79 -15.21
C PRO A 84 4.33 1.47 -15.12
N GLY A 85 3.83 1.26 -13.90
CA GLY A 85 2.38 1.24 -13.63
C GLY A 85 1.88 2.63 -13.25
N ALA A 86 0.59 2.91 -13.49
CA ALA A 86 -0.01 4.20 -13.15
C ALA A 86 0.13 4.56 -11.66
N ASP A 87 0.08 3.57 -10.78
CA ASP A 87 0.28 3.75 -9.34
C ASP A 87 1.67 4.31 -8.97
N MET A 88 2.70 4.06 -9.80
CA MET A 88 4.03 4.64 -9.64
C MET A 88 4.08 6.13 -10.04
N MET A 89 3.09 6.58 -10.81
CA MET A 89 3.04 7.94 -11.36
C MET A 89 2.31 8.93 -10.44
N LEU A 90 1.81 8.51 -9.27
CA LEU A 90 1.27 9.41 -8.26
C LEU A 90 2.34 10.40 -7.79
N ARG A 91 1.98 11.67 -7.70
CA ARG A 91 2.88 12.77 -7.30
C ARG A 91 2.29 13.52 -6.11
N LYS A 92 3.13 14.26 -5.41
CA LYS A 92 2.69 15.07 -4.27
C LYS A 92 1.68 16.16 -4.63
N GLU A 93 1.68 16.61 -5.88
CA GLU A 93 0.73 17.58 -6.43
C GLU A 93 -0.67 16.96 -6.66
N ASP A 94 -0.75 15.64 -6.78
CA ASP A 94 -1.99 14.88 -6.95
C ASP A 94 -2.77 14.69 -5.63
N LEU A 95 -2.18 15.04 -4.49
CA LEU A 95 -2.78 14.78 -3.19
C LEU A 95 -3.87 15.79 -2.85
N HIS A 96 -5.05 15.32 -2.51
CA HIS A 96 -6.10 16.12 -1.89
C HIS A 96 -5.82 16.25 -0.39
N GLU A 97 -5.08 17.30 0.00
CA GLU A 97 -4.59 17.46 1.38
C GLU A 97 -5.73 17.52 2.40
N ASP A 98 -6.86 18.17 2.07
CA ASP A 98 -8.01 18.27 2.97
C ASP A 98 -8.58 16.89 3.31
N LEU A 99 -8.64 15.96 2.33
CA LEU A 99 -9.06 14.58 2.56
C LEU A 99 -8.16 13.86 3.56
N ILE A 100 -6.85 14.14 3.51
CA ILE A 100 -5.87 13.57 4.42
C ILE A 100 -6.01 14.19 5.81
N ARG A 101 -6.20 15.51 5.89
CA ARG A 101 -6.37 16.24 7.16
C ARG A 101 -7.61 15.83 7.95
N ASP A 102 -8.68 15.45 7.25
CA ASP A 102 -9.93 14.99 7.86
C ASP A 102 -9.89 13.54 8.33
N ALA A 103 -8.84 12.79 7.97
CA ALA A 103 -8.72 11.38 8.33
C ALA A 103 -8.40 11.20 9.81
N LYS A 104 -9.12 10.26 10.48
CA LYS A 104 -8.79 9.82 11.84
C LYS A 104 -7.66 8.80 11.86
N ILE A 105 -7.56 7.99 10.80
CA ILE A 105 -6.52 6.96 10.62
C ILE A 105 -6.02 7.09 9.19
N PHE A 106 -4.72 7.16 9.02
CA PHE A 106 -4.06 7.10 7.73
C PHE A 106 -3.28 5.78 7.62
N HIS A 107 -3.71 4.93 6.67
CA HIS A 107 -3.10 3.61 6.44
C HIS A 107 -2.22 3.64 5.20
N TYR A 108 -1.01 3.12 5.31
CA TYR A 108 -0.04 3.07 4.22
C TYR A 108 0.82 1.80 4.26
N GLY A 109 1.48 1.53 3.15
CA GLY A 109 2.39 0.41 3.00
C GLY A 109 3.57 0.76 2.11
N THR A 110 4.46 -0.21 1.85
CA THR A 110 5.71 0.06 1.13
C THR A 110 5.59 0.03 -0.39
N LEU A 111 4.52 -0.51 -0.96
CA LEU A 111 4.36 -0.56 -2.42
C LEU A 111 4.31 0.82 -3.07
N SER A 112 3.78 1.82 -2.36
CA SER A 112 3.82 3.22 -2.76
C SER A 112 5.15 3.93 -2.44
N MET A 113 6.18 3.19 -2.02
CA MET A 113 7.53 3.71 -1.75
C MET A 113 8.60 3.10 -2.68
N THR A 114 8.21 2.27 -3.63
CA THR A 114 9.12 1.56 -4.54
C THR A 114 9.70 2.43 -5.66
N HIS A 115 9.14 3.61 -5.90
CA HIS A 115 9.57 4.56 -6.94
C HIS A 115 9.59 5.98 -6.40
N ASP A 116 10.53 6.80 -6.83
CA ASP A 116 10.84 8.11 -6.23
C ASP A 116 9.63 9.05 -6.15
N GLY A 117 8.89 9.24 -7.23
CA GLY A 117 7.77 10.18 -7.25
C GLY A 117 6.61 9.78 -6.32
N VAL A 118 6.18 8.52 -6.36
CA VAL A 118 5.12 8.03 -5.47
C VAL A 118 5.61 7.91 -4.03
N ARG A 119 6.91 7.68 -3.82
CA ARG A 119 7.56 7.73 -2.50
C ARG A 119 7.45 9.10 -1.87
N GLU A 120 7.77 10.16 -2.64
CA GLU A 120 7.64 11.55 -2.18
C GLU A 120 6.18 11.90 -1.85
N ALA A 121 5.23 11.47 -2.69
CA ALA A 121 3.80 11.66 -2.43
C ALA A 121 3.37 10.95 -1.14
N THR A 122 3.78 9.70 -0.95
CA THR A 122 3.47 8.93 0.26
C THR A 122 4.05 9.57 1.51
N LYS A 123 5.32 10.00 1.48
CA LYS A 123 5.96 10.68 2.61
C LYS A 123 5.26 12.00 2.95
N LYS A 124 4.90 12.81 1.93
CA LYS A 124 4.12 14.03 2.14
C LYS A 124 2.75 13.74 2.76
N ALA A 125 2.04 12.71 2.29
CA ALA A 125 0.74 12.33 2.84
C ALA A 125 0.84 11.89 4.31
N ILE A 126 1.88 11.12 4.66
CA ILE A 126 2.17 10.71 6.05
C ILE A 126 2.40 11.95 6.94
N ASP A 127 3.21 12.90 6.47
CA ASP A 127 3.51 14.11 7.25
C ASP A 127 2.25 14.96 7.46
N ILE A 128 1.40 15.16 6.44
CA ILE A 128 0.12 15.87 6.56
C ILE A 128 -0.80 15.17 7.55
N ALA A 129 -0.94 13.84 7.46
CA ALA A 129 -1.78 13.07 8.37
C ALA A 129 -1.29 13.19 9.82
N LYS A 130 0.02 13.09 10.04
CA LYS A 130 0.63 13.25 11.36
C LYS A 130 0.42 14.64 11.95
N GLU A 131 0.63 15.69 11.16
CA GLU A 131 0.39 17.09 11.56
C GLU A 131 -1.07 17.36 11.94
N SER A 132 -2.00 16.63 11.32
CA SER A 132 -3.44 16.73 11.61
C SER A 132 -3.88 15.87 12.79
N GLY A 133 -2.97 15.10 13.41
CA GLY A 133 -3.26 14.25 14.56
C GLY A 133 -3.93 12.92 14.21
N ALA A 134 -3.85 12.47 12.96
CA ALA A 134 -4.33 11.14 12.56
C ALA A 134 -3.44 10.04 13.16
N ILE A 135 -4.05 8.90 13.48
CA ILE A 135 -3.33 7.67 13.83
C ILE A 135 -2.70 7.10 12.55
N LEU A 136 -1.41 6.87 12.57
CA LEU A 136 -0.67 6.31 11.45
C LEU A 136 -0.60 4.79 11.54
N SER A 137 -1.25 4.10 10.60
CA SER A 137 -1.28 2.62 10.51
C SER A 137 -0.40 2.17 9.35
N PHE A 138 0.55 1.28 9.62
CA PHE A 138 1.53 0.81 8.66
C PHE A 138 1.46 -0.72 8.48
N ASP A 139 1.44 -1.17 7.22
CA ASP A 139 1.66 -2.56 6.81
C ASP A 139 2.78 -2.57 5.77
N PRO A 140 4.01 -3.00 6.09
CA PRO A 140 5.10 -3.08 5.12
C PRO A 140 4.68 -3.80 3.85
N ASN A 141 4.02 -4.94 3.99
CA ASN A 141 3.53 -5.77 2.89
C ASN A 141 4.59 -5.92 1.78
N LEU A 142 5.79 -6.31 2.20
CA LEU A 142 6.98 -6.37 1.37
C LEU A 142 6.77 -7.28 0.15
N ARG A 143 7.16 -6.80 -1.00
CA ARG A 143 7.21 -7.55 -2.26
C ARG A 143 8.59 -7.38 -2.87
N PRO A 144 9.56 -8.24 -2.54
CA PRO A 144 10.96 -8.13 -2.98
C PRO A 144 11.13 -7.88 -4.48
N PRO A 145 10.36 -8.54 -5.39
CA PRO A 145 10.52 -8.33 -6.84
C PRO A 145 10.20 -6.92 -7.34
N LEU A 146 9.54 -6.08 -6.54
CA LEU A 146 9.17 -4.71 -6.91
C LEU A 146 10.21 -3.66 -6.51
N TRP A 147 11.28 -4.07 -5.83
CA TRP A 147 12.33 -3.19 -5.36
C TRP A 147 13.58 -3.26 -6.23
N LYS A 148 14.27 -2.13 -6.40
CA LYS A 148 15.58 -2.11 -7.08
C LYS A 148 16.63 -2.88 -6.29
N THR A 149 16.61 -2.73 -4.97
CA THR A 149 17.46 -3.45 -4.02
C THR A 149 16.72 -3.71 -2.72
N LEU A 150 17.08 -4.75 -1.98
CA LEU A 150 16.51 -5.01 -0.66
C LEU A 150 16.99 -4.00 0.39
N ASP A 151 18.11 -3.34 0.16
CA ASP A 151 18.59 -2.27 1.03
C ASP A 151 17.68 -1.03 0.92
N ASP A 152 17.25 -0.65 -0.30
CA ASP A 152 16.25 0.41 -0.49
C ASP A 152 14.91 0.03 0.18
N ALA A 153 14.47 -1.22 0.03
CA ALA A 153 13.30 -1.72 0.73
C ALA A 153 13.42 -1.58 2.25
N LYS A 154 14.56 -1.97 2.81
CA LYS A 154 14.83 -1.91 4.24
C LYS A 154 14.82 -0.48 4.77
N GLU A 155 15.39 0.45 4.02
CA GLU A 155 15.35 1.89 4.34
C GLU A 155 13.92 2.42 4.39
N GLN A 156 13.07 2.07 3.41
CA GLN A 156 11.70 2.55 3.38
C GLN A 156 10.81 1.87 4.44
N VAL A 157 11.07 0.61 4.79
CA VAL A 157 10.41 -0.05 5.93
C VAL A 157 10.81 0.64 7.23
N ALA A 158 12.11 0.93 7.45
CA ALA A 158 12.59 1.68 8.62
C ALA A 158 11.93 3.07 8.71
N TYR A 159 11.80 3.78 7.58
CA TYR A 159 11.07 5.04 7.55
C TYR A 159 9.61 4.86 7.99
N GLY A 160 8.89 3.89 7.44
CA GLY A 160 7.51 3.59 7.80
C GLY A 160 7.35 3.29 9.30
N LEU A 161 8.24 2.45 9.86
CA LEU A 161 8.29 2.12 11.28
C LEU A 161 8.53 3.36 12.16
N SER A 162 9.37 4.29 11.73
CA SER A 162 9.67 5.52 12.48
C SER A 162 8.50 6.52 12.56
N LYS A 163 7.48 6.31 11.73
CA LYS A 163 6.32 7.22 11.63
C LYS A 163 5.05 6.64 12.23
N CYS A 164 4.86 5.32 12.21
CA CYS A 164 3.60 4.69 12.55
C CYS A 164 3.33 4.61 14.05
N ASP A 165 2.04 4.62 14.39
CA ASP A 165 1.50 4.39 15.74
C ASP A 165 0.99 2.95 15.87
N VAL A 166 0.56 2.34 14.76
CA VAL A 166 0.05 0.97 14.69
C VAL A 166 0.74 0.23 13.54
N LEU A 167 1.33 -0.91 13.87
CA LEU A 167 2.02 -1.78 12.92
C LEU A 167 1.27 -3.09 12.74
N LYS A 168 0.98 -3.46 11.49
CA LYS A 168 0.69 -4.84 11.08
C LYS A 168 1.90 -5.34 10.31
N ILE A 169 2.48 -6.45 10.73
CA ILE A 169 3.65 -7.04 10.10
C ILE A 169 3.56 -8.57 10.18
N SER A 170 4.05 -9.28 9.18
CA SER A 170 4.12 -10.75 9.20
C SER A 170 5.40 -11.24 9.89
N ASP A 171 5.40 -12.49 10.32
CA ASP A 171 6.56 -13.17 10.90
C ASP A 171 7.77 -13.16 9.97
N ASN A 172 7.58 -13.48 8.69
CA ASN A 172 8.64 -13.43 7.67
C ASN A 172 9.24 -12.02 7.50
N GLU A 173 8.42 -10.98 7.57
CA GLU A 173 8.88 -9.60 7.48
C GLU A 173 9.65 -9.17 8.73
N ILE A 174 9.22 -9.61 9.93
CA ILE A 174 9.95 -9.39 11.18
C ILE A 174 11.33 -10.02 11.09
N GLN A 175 11.40 -11.31 10.73
CA GLN A 175 12.65 -12.02 10.56
C GLN A 175 13.58 -11.34 9.54
N TRP A 176 13.05 -10.99 8.38
CA TRP A 176 13.82 -10.31 7.34
C TRP A 176 14.36 -8.95 7.80
N PHE A 177 13.53 -8.17 8.52
CA PHE A 177 13.90 -6.82 8.93
C PHE A 177 14.86 -6.80 10.11
N THR A 178 14.60 -7.60 11.15
CA THR A 178 15.35 -7.62 12.41
C THR A 178 16.53 -8.58 12.41
N GLY A 179 16.47 -9.64 11.58
CA GLY A 179 17.40 -10.77 11.59
C GLY A 179 17.16 -11.77 12.73
N GLU A 180 16.08 -11.60 13.52
CA GLU A 180 15.70 -12.52 14.60
C GLU A 180 14.82 -13.63 14.06
N GLU A 181 15.15 -14.89 14.38
CA GLU A 181 14.33 -16.04 13.99
C GLU A 181 13.11 -16.22 14.91
N ASP A 182 13.26 -15.83 16.17
CA ASP A 182 12.16 -15.85 17.13
C ASP A 182 11.27 -14.62 16.97
N PHE A 183 9.97 -14.85 16.86
CA PHE A 183 8.99 -13.79 16.62
C PHE A 183 8.93 -12.77 17.77
N ASP A 184 8.94 -13.25 19.02
CA ASP A 184 8.84 -12.37 20.20
C ASP A 184 10.13 -11.56 20.38
N ALA A 185 11.29 -12.15 20.10
CA ALA A 185 12.57 -11.43 20.08
C ALA A 185 12.58 -10.35 19.00
N GLY A 186 12.07 -10.66 17.80
CA GLY A 186 11.92 -9.70 16.71
C GLY A 186 11.00 -8.53 17.09
N ILE A 187 9.86 -8.79 17.72
CA ILE A 187 8.95 -7.75 18.23
C ILE A 187 9.65 -6.90 19.32
N ALA A 188 10.34 -7.53 20.27
CA ALA A 188 11.06 -6.81 21.32
C ALA A 188 12.08 -5.84 20.72
N LYS A 189 12.85 -6.28 19.73
CA LYS A 189 13.84 -5.46 19.02
C LYS A 189 13.20 -4.29 18.26
N LEU A 190 12.03 -4.50 17.62
CA LEU A 190 11.30 -3.42 16.97
C LEU A 190 10.83 -2.38 18.00
N ARG A 191 10.30 -2.80 19.14
CA ARG A 191 9.84 -1.91 20.23
C ARG A 191 10.96 -1.15 20.92
N GLU A 192 12.17 -1.69 20.94
CA GLU A 192 13.36 -0.98 21.41
C GLU A 192 13.74 0.18 20.50
N GLN A 193 13.56 0.00 19.19
CA GLN A 193 13.99 0.96 18.17
C GLN A 193 12.92 1.97 17.78
N TYR A 194 11.64 1.59 17.87
CA TYR A 194 10.50 2.38 17.39
C TYR A 194 9.41 2.47 18.45
N ASN A 195 8.77 3.63 18.51
CA ASN A 195 7.67 3.88 19.43
C ASN A 195 6.33 3.46 18.80
N ILE A 196 6.07 2.15 18.81
CA ILE A 196 4.89 1.51 18.20
C ILE A 196 4.00 0.90 19.28
#